data_fb98668c38e34feff7014647d8e0e994
#
_entry.id   fb98668c38e34feff7014647d8e0e994
#
_cell.length_a   1.000
_cell.length_b   1.000
_cell.length_c   1.000
_cell.angle_alpha   90.00
_cell.angle_beta   90.00
_cell.angle_gamma   90.00
#
_symmetry.space_group_name_H-M   'P 1'
#
loop_
_entity.id
_entity.type
_entity.pdbx_description
1 polymer ?
#
loop_
_entity_poly.entity_id
_entity_poly.type
_entity_poly.pdbx_seq_one_letter_code
_entity_poly.pdbx_strand_id
1 'polypeptide(L)'
;MRVRVLLVLVLAFLPALSAAQTVQNATLRRAQQALNNLDFRQALSAGQAALRERLTGFERARAYELLGFTYSGMDSILRAVDAFKQVILLEPERDLDPTRTSPKALSAFQVALTQVLVIRQLHVDSVSFVGGQGVVAVRYTVTQPARVVTRVLGGGAQTSLRIDSTVASGQVNIRWPARLASGDPVAAGDYNVVVEATVGQNNFSTSQAIRVTHGAVDTLPHLTSLPGYTDLPETEVPPKSWKPMGLALVYTGIALAGTSAFSSGDLGKTSLREGSMIGGGVILAGFIMTLRKPAPQTARGNVLYNQLLREQISRRNTEIAQENTRRRQQVALRVVPLPRAGGGR
;
A
#
# COMPACT_ATOMS: atom_id res chain seq x y z
N MET A 1 -26.27 40.17 17.54
CA MET A 1 -25.58 40.20 16.25
C MET A 1 -24.09 40.15 16.50
N ARG A 2 -23.45 39.01 16.28
CA ARG A 2 -21.97 38.86 16.34
C ARG A 2 -21.52 38.28 15.00
N VAL A 3 -20.94 39.14 14.17
CA VAL A 3 -20.36 38.80 12.86
C VAL A 3 -19.03 38.08 13.12
N ARG A 4 -18.94 36.80 12.72
CA ARG A 4 -17.69 36.04 12.68
C ARG A 4 -17.04 36.25 11.31
N VAL A 5 -15.95 37.01 11.29
CA VAL A 5 -15.07 37.16 10.12
C VAL A 5 -14.29 35.86 9.95
N LEU A 6 -14.55 35.16 8.86
CA LEU A 6 -13.82 33.94 8.44
C LEU A 6 -12.59 34.39 7.64
N LEU A 7 -11.41 34.32 8.26
CA LEU A 7 -10.13 34.62 7.60
C LEU A 7 -9.75 33.43 6.75
N VAL A 8 -9.94 33.49 5.43
CA VAL A 8 -9.51 32.49 4.48
C VAL A 8 -8.03 32.69 4.20
N LEU A 9 -7.18 31.82 4.74
CA LEU A 9 -5.74 31.80 4.49
C LEU A 9 -5.50 31.13 3.12
N VAL A 10 -5.35 31.94 2.06
CA VAL A 10 -4.91 31.47 0.74
C VAL A 10 -3.41 31.20 0.83
N LEU A 11 -3.02 29.93 1.02
CA LEU A 11 -1.63 29.48 0.83
C LEU A 11 -1.33 29.53 -0.68
N ALA A 12 -0.66 30.58 -1.11
CA ALA A 12 -0.09 30.68 -2.44
C ALA A 12 1.00 29.59 -2.60
N PHE A 13 0.73 28.57 -3.38
CA PHE A 13 1.74 27.64 -3.91
C PHE A 13 2.62 28.44 -4.88
N LEU A 14 3.72 28.99 -4.39
CA LEU A 14 4.79 29.51 -5.21
C LEU A 14 5.50 28.29 -5.84
N PRO A 15 5.52 28.15 -7.18
CA PRO A 15 6.39 27.16 -7.80
C PRO A 15 7.83 27.51 -7.39
N ALA A 16 8.54 26.54 -6.81
CA ALA A 16 9.96 26.64 -6.55
C ALA A 16 10.65 26.86 -7.91
N LEU A 17 10.94 28.11 -8.23
CA LEU A 17 11.82 28.48 -9.33
C LEU A 17 13.14 27.76 -9.07
N SER A 18 13.45 26.74 -9.89
CA SER A 18 14.79 26.14 -9.91
C SER A 18 15.77 27.25 -10.19
N ALA A 19 16.39 27.78 -9.14
CA ALA A 19 17.44 28.77 -9.27
C ALA A 19 18.56 28.13 -10.10
N ALA A 20 18.77 28.59 -11.31
CA ALA A 20 19.88 28.16 -12.14
C ALA A 20 21.16 28.38 -11.31
N GLN A 21 21.89 27.30 -11.01
CA GLN A 21 23.13 27.38 -10.26
C GLN A 21 24.13 28.18 -11.07
N THR A 22 24.47 29.37 -10.60
CA THR A 22 25.45 30.24 -11.24
C THR A 22 26.83 29.99 -10.65
N VAL A 23 27.88 30.03 -11.51
CA VAL A 23 29.26 29.93 -11.08
C VAL A 23 29.59 31.14 -10.23
N GLN A 24 29.90 30.95 -8.94
CA GLN A 24 30.25 32.03 -8.01
C GLN A 24 31.77 32.24 -7.93
N ASN A 25 32.55 31.19 -8.19
CA ASN A 25 34.00 31.26 -8.09
C ASN A 25 34.61 32.23 -9.12
N ALA A 26 35.35 33.22 -8.64
CA ALA A 26 35.92 34.28 -9.49
C ALA A 26 37.00 33.76 -10.45
N THR A 27 37.81 32.80 -10.00
CA THR A 27 38.90 32.20 -10.81
C THR A 27 38.30 31.38 -11.94
N LEU A 28 37.23 30.63 -11.69
CA LEU A 28 36.53 29.86 -12.71
C LEU A 28 35.84 30.80 -13.73
N ARG A 29 35.28 31.92 -13.30
CA ARG A 29 34.72 32.92 -14.23
C ARG A 29 35.78 33.54 -15.15
N ARG A 30 37.00 33.83 -14.61
CA ARG A 30 38.14 34.29 -15.43
C ARG A 30 38.55 33.23 -16.46
N ALA A 31 38.62 31.96 -16.04
CA ALA A 31 38.91 30.87 -16.95
C ALA A 31 37.87 30.76 -18.08
N GLN A 32 36.57 30.92 -17.76
CA GLN A 32 35.50 30.94 -18.75
C GLN A 32 35.62 32.12 -19.73
N GLN A 33 35.95 33.31 -19.24
CA GLN A 33 36.18 34.48 -20.08
C GLN A 33 37.37 34.27 -21.03
N ALA A 34 38.48 33.72 -20.52
CA ALA A 34 39.67 33.42 -21.35
C ALA A 34 39.32 32.38 -22.45
N LEU A 35 38.54 31.33 -22.13
CA LEU A 35 38.08 30.37 -23.11
C LEU A 35 37.17 31.01 -24.18
N ASN A 36 36.26 31.88 -23.76
CA ASN A 36 35.38 32.61 -24.69
C ASN A 36 36.18 33.51 -25.65
N ASN A 37 37.33 34.05 -25.17
CA ASN A 37 38.25 34.84 -25.97
C ASN A 37 39.24 33.97 -26.76
N LEU A 38 39.13 32.63 -26.73
CA LEU A 38 40.01 31.65 -27.36
C LEU A 38 41.49 31.73 -26.84
N ASP A 39 41.72 32.36 -25.67
CA ASP A 39 43.02 32.32 -24.99
C ASP A 39 43.13 31.01 -24.18
N PHE A 40 43.47 29.93 -24.88
CA PHE A 40 43.56 28.60 -24.29
C PHE A 40 44.66 28.51 -23.20
N ARG A 41 45.75 29.31 -23.29
CA ARG A 41 46.82 29.28 -22.27
C ARG A 41 46.31 29.85 -20.96
N GLN A 42 45.66 31.01 -21.02
CA GLN A 42 45.09 31.66 -19.84
C GLN A 42 43.90 30.83 -19.29
N ALA A 43 43.03 30.27 -20.15
CA ALA A 43 41.97 29.42 -19.75
C ALA A 43 42.46 28.16 -19.01
N LEU A 44 43.54 27.53 -19.50
CA LEU A 44 44.18 26.38 -18.89
C LEU A 44 44.72 26.71 -17.49
N SER A 45 45.54 27.78 -17.38
CA SER A 45 46.15 28.16 -16.12
C SER A 45 45.10 28.54 -15.07
N ALA A 46 44.11 29.33 -15.43
CA ALA A 46 43.01 29.76 -14.56
C ALA A 46 42.09 28.58 -14.17
N GLY A 47 41.77 27.67 -15.12
CA GLY A 47 40.96 26.48 -14.86
C GLY A 47 41.67 25.52 -13.87
N GLN A 48 42.98 25.30 -14.05
CA GLN A 48 43.77 24.51 -13.11
C GLN A 48 43.88 25.17 -11.73
N ALA A 49 44.01 26.50 -11.69
CA ALA A 49 44.03 27.26 -10.42
C ALA A 49 42.68 27.13 -9.70
N ALA A 50 41.57 27.24 -10.43
CA ALA A 50 40.24 27.08 -9.86
C ALA A 50 40.05 25.69 -9.21
N LEU A 51 40.54 24.61 -9.82
CA LEU A 51 40.46 23.25 -9.25
C LEU A 51 41.25 23.10 -7.92
N ARG A 52 42.20 23.97 -7.61
CA ARG A 52 42.93 23.98 -6.33
C ARG A 52 42.17 24.71 -5.23
N GLU A 53 41.13 25.47 -5.58
CA GLU A 53 40.25 26.18 -4.65
C GLU A 53 39.12 25.28 -4.14
N ARG A 54 38.41 25.77 -3.12
CA ARG A 54 37.18 25.09 -2.66
C ARG A 54 36.08 25.39 -3.64
N LEU A 55 35.72 24.38 -4.42
CA LEU A 55 34.60 24.39 -5.39
C LEU A 55 33.44 23.53 -4.89
N THR A 56 32.23 23.96 -5.19
CA THR A 56 31.07 23.10 -5.12
C THR A 56 31.16 21.95 -6.15
N GLY A 57 30.39 20.90 -6.00
CA GLY A 57 30.35 19.79 -7.00
C GLY A 57 30.06 20.32 -8.40
N PHE A 58 29.07 21.21 -8.51
CA PHE A 58 28.69 21.86 -9.76
C PHE A 58 29.85 22.69 -10.36
N GLU A 59 30.49 23.55 -9.56
CA GLU A 59 31.64 24.38 -10.05
C GLU A 59 32.82 23.50 -10.47
N ARG A 60 33.07 22.40 -9.76
CA ARG A 60 34.11 21.44 -10.11
C ARG A 60 33.82 20.77 -11.45
N ALA A 61 32.58 20.37 -11.70
CA ALA A 61 32.18 19.82 -12.99
C ALA A 61 32.38 20.86 -14.11
N ARG A 62 32.03 22.14 -13.85
CA ARG A 62 32.24 23.23 -14.82
C ARG A 62 33.74 23.50 -15.07
N ALA A 63 34.59 23.42 -14.04
CA ALA A 63 36.01 23.56 -14.19
C ALA A 63 36.63 22.47 -15.08
N TYR A 64 36.24 21.22 -14.87
CA TYR A 64 36.64 20.10 -15.73
C TYR A 64 36.09 20.21 -17.14
N GLU A 65 34.84 20.64 -17.32
CA GLU A 65 34.23 20.86 -18.63
C GLU A 65 35.01 21.93 -19.43
N LEU A 66 35.34 23.06 -18.76
CA LEU A 66 36.19 24.13 -19.33
C LEU A 66 37.54 23.58 -19.73
N LEU A 67 38.20 22.80 -18.87
CA LEU A 67 39.50 22.19 -19.21
C LEU A 67 39.38 21.22 -20.38
N GLY A 68 38.28 20.44 -20.48
CA GLY A 68 38.01 19.57 -21.60
C GLY A 68 37.93 20.35 -22.93
N PHE A 69 37.21 21.46 -22.95
CA PHE A 69 37.15 22.36 -24.12
C PHE A 69 38.51 23.01 -24.41
N THR A 70 39.22 23.48 -23.39
CA THR A 70 40.54 24.11 -23.54
C THR A 70 41.54 23.13 -24.14
N TYR A 71 41.63 21.91 -23.62
CA TYR A 71 42.51 20.85 -24.16
C TYR A 71 42.14 20.45 -25.58
N SER A 72 40.83 20.38 -25.89
CA SER A 72 40.37 20.10 -27.26
C SER A 72 40.78 21.20 -28.23
N GLY A 73 40.72 22.49 -27.80
CA GLY A 73 41.18 23.63 -28.58
C GLY A 73 42.69 23.64 -28.78
N MET A 74 43.47 23.11 -27.80
CA MET A 74 44.91 22.94 -27.89
C MET A 74 45.35 21.61 -28.56
N ASP A 75 44.46 20.89 -29.16
CA ASP A 75 44.72 19.60 -29.80
C ASP A 75 45.24 18.47 -28.85
N SER A 76 45.08 18.69 -27.57
CA SER A 76 45.46 17.73 -26.52
C SER A 76 44.35 16.75 -26.17
N ILE A 77 43.94 15.92 -27.13
CA ILE A 77 42.73 15.10 -27.08
C ILE A 77 42.74 14.15 -25.86
N LEU A 78 43.87 13.51 -25.54
CA LEU A 78 43.93 12.60 -24.38
C LEU A 78 43.59 13.32 -23.06
N ARG A 79 44.15 14.53 -22.88
CA ARG A 79 43.85 15.34 -21.70
C ARG A 79 42.41 15.84 -21.68
N ALA A 80 41.84 16.14 -22.86
CA ALA A 80 40.45 16.50 -22.99
C ALA A 80 39.54 15.33 -22.56
N VAL A 81 39.83 14.11 -23.01
CA VAL A 81 39.12 12.87 -22.58
C VAL A 81 39.18 12.70 -21.06
N ASP A 82 40.36 12.85 -20.45
CA ASP A 82 40.54 12.73 -19.00
C ASP A 82 39.72 13.80 -18.23
N ALA A 83 39.73 15.04 -18.72
CA ALA A 83 38.92 16.10 -18.12
C ALA A 83 37.40 15.78 -18.25
N PHE A 84 36.93 15.33 -19.41
CA PHE A 84 35.54 14.97 -19.62
C PHE A 84 35.12 13.74 -18.80
N LYS A 85 35.99 12.76 -18.53
CA LYS A 85 35.72 11.68 -17.60
C LYS A 85 35.33 12.21 -16.22
N GLN A 86 36.02 13.23 -15.72
CA GLN A 86 35.70 13.86 -14.44
C GLN A 86 34.33 14.56 -14.48
N VAL A 87 33.98 15.20 -15.60
CA VAL A 87 32.65 15.78 -15.79
C VAL A 87 31.57 14.70 -15.68
N ILE A 88 31.75 13.58 -16.38
CA ILE A 88 30.78 12.47 -16.41
C ILE A 88 30.61 11.82 -15.03
N LEU A 89 31.71 11.72 -14.26
CA LEU A 89 31.65 11.19 -12.88
C LEU A 89 30.90 12.12 -11.92
N LEU A 90 31.06 13.44 -12.09
CA LEU A 90 30.41 14.46 -11.25
C LEU A 90 28.96 14.73 -11.65
N GLU A 91 28.69 14.77 -12.95
CA GLU A 91 27.38 15.04 -13.54
C GLU A 91 27.08 13.97 -14.61
N PRO A 92 26.64 12.75 -14.25
CA PRO A 92 26.40 11.66 -15.21
C PRO A 92 25.38 11.99 -16.30
N GLU A 93 24.41 12.86 -15.98
CA GLU A 93 23.37 13.28 -16.93
C GLU A 93 23.81 14.42 -17.86
N ARG A 94 25.07 14.90 -17.72
CA ARG A 94 25.59 15.99 -18.56
C ARG A 94 25.74 15.54 -20.01
N ASP A 95 25.22 16.34 -20.92
CA ASP A 95 25.41 16.22 -22.36
C ASP A 95 26.00 17.49 -22.93
N LEU A 96 26.78 17.37 -24.00
CA LEU A 96 27.28 18.51 -24.76
C LEU A 96 26.36 18.77 -25.94
N ASP A 97 25.98 20.04 -26.13
CA ASP A 97 25.16 20.46 -27.26
C ASP A 97 25.98 20.36 -28.57
N PRO A 98 25.61 19.48 -29.52
CA PRO A 98 26.36 19.29 -30.76
C PRO A 98 26.43 20.56 -31.64
N THR A 99 25.45 21.47 -31.52
CA THR A 99 25.38 22.71 -32.30
C THR A 99 26.31 23.80 -31.78
N ARG A 100 26.71 23.70 -30.50
CA ARG A 100 27.53 24.70 -29.77
C ARG A 100 28.93 24.21 -29.43
N THR A 101 29.19 22.92 -29.65
CA THR A 101 30.42 22.26 -29.25
C THR A 101 31.25 21.94 -30.50
N SER A 102 32.57 22.22 -30.44
CA SER A 102 33.45 21.84 -31.53
C SER A 102 33.49 20.32 -31.76
N PRO A 103 33.61 19.84 -33.00
CA PRO A 103 33.67 18.40 -33.30
C PRO A 103 34.75 17.65 -32.51
N LYS A 104 35.90 18.27 -32.28
CA LYS A 104 37.01 17.69 -31.50
C LYS A 104 36.61 17.46 -30.02
N ALA A 105 35.98 18.48 -29.40
CA ALA A 105 35.50 18.34 -28.02
C ALA A 105 34.38 17.34 -27.90
N LEU A 106 33.44 17.31 -28.85
CA LEU A 106 32.37 16.33 -28.86
C LEU A 106 32.90 14.90 -29.00
N SER A 107 33.87 14.67 -29.91
CA SER A 107 34.52 13.38 -30.06
C SER A 107 35.24 12.94 -28.77
N ALA A 108 36.02 13.85 -28.13
CA ALA A 108 36.69 13.59 -26.87
C ALA A 108 35.68 13.23 -25.75
N PHE A 109 34.54 13.91 -25.69
CA PHE A 109 33.49 13.63 -24.72
C PHE A 109 32.85 12.25 -24.98
N GLN A 110 32.59 11.88 -26.23
CA GLN A 110 32.06 10.57 -26.59
C GLN A 110 33.02 9.43 -26.19
N VAL A 111 34.32 9.62 -26.45
CA VAL A 111 35.36 8.68 -25.99
C VAL A 111 35.37 8.57 -24.48
N ALA A 112 35.27 9.70 -23.76
CA ALA A 112 35.21 9.70 -22.29
C ALA A 112 34.00 8.90 -21.77
N LEU A 113 32.82 9.03 -22.40
CA LEU A 113 31.63 8.27 -22.04
C LEU A 113 31.83 6.76 -22.12
N THR A 114 32.56 6.26 -23.12
CA THR A 114 32.83 4.82 -23.24
C THR A 114 33.85 4.30 -22.23
N GLN A 115 34.62 5.19 -21.60
CA GLN A 115 35.69 4.83 -20.67
C GLN A 115 35.30 4.96 -19.19
N VAL A 116 34.06 5.41 -18.89
CA VAL A 116 33.55 5.58 -17.52
C VAL A 116 32.28 4.78 -17.35
N LEU A 117 32.18 4.01 -16.27
CA LEU A 117 30.95 3.32 -15.89
C LEU A 117 29.99 4.30 -15.24
N VAL A 118 28.93 4.64 -15.91
CA VAL A 118 27.80 5.41 -15.36
C VAL A 118 26.47 4.90 -15.92
N ILE A 119 25.40 5.15 -15.19
CA ILE A 119 24.02 4.92 -15.64
C ILE A 119 23.43 6.31 -15.89
N ARG A 120 22.86 6.48 -17.07
CA ARG A 120 22.31 7.76 -17.55
C ARG A 120 20.87 7.61 -17.97
N GLN A 121 20.17 8.73 -17.98
CA GLN A 121 18.79 8.81 -18.51
C GLN A 121 17.86 7.80 -17.87
N LEU A 122 18.04 7.55 -16.55
CA LEU A 122 17.09 6.71 -15.83
C LEU A 122 15.72 7.38 -15.85
N HIS A 123 14.77 6.70 -16.49
CA HIS A 123 13.40 7.17 -16.64
C HIS A 123 12.44 6.04 -16.31
N VAL A 124 11.45 6.33 -15.48
CA VAL A 124 10.33 5.44 -15.17
C VAL A 124 9.08 6.04 -15.80
N ASP A 125 8.38 5.27 -16.62
CA ASP A 125 7.18 5.77 -17.28
C ASP A 125 6.04 6.00 -16.28
N SER A 126 5.29 7.09 -16.49
CA SER A 126 4.01 7.29 -15.81
C SER A 126 2.97 6.40 -16.47
N VAL A 127 2.43 5.46 -15.71
CA VAL A 127 1.47 4.46 -16.22
C VAL A 127 0.28 4.36 -15.28
N SER A 128 -0.90 4.21 -15.87
CA SER A 128 -2.12 3.83 -15.15
C SER A 128 -2.72 2.62 -15.86
N PHE A 129 -2.95 1.55 -15.10
CA PHE A 129 -3.56 0.33 -15.65
C PHE A 129 -4.54 -0.29 -14.67
N VAL A 130 -5.55 -0.96 -15.23
CA VAL A 130 -6.64 -1.62 -14.50
C VAL A 130 -6.56 -3.12 -14.74
N GLY A 131 -6.97 -3.91 -13.77
CA GLY A 131 -7.07 -5.37 -13.91
C GLY A 131 -5.76 -6.11 -13.82
N GLY A 132 -4.71 -5.48 -13.31
CA GLY A 132 -3.42 -6.12 -13.08
C GLY A 132 -2.66 -6.52 -14.34
N GLN A 133 -3.10 -6.09 -15.52
CA GLN A 133 -2.45 -6.32 -16.81
C GLN A 133 -1.77 -5.05 -17.29
N GLY A 134 -0.67 -4.70 -16.68
CA GLY A 134 0.13 -3.56 -17.11
C GLY A 134 1.57 -3.74 -16.68
N VAL A 135 2.43 -2.96 -17.31
CA VAL A 135 3.86 -2.96 -17.00
C VAL A 135 4.34 -1.53 -16.93
N VAL A 136 5.17 -1.26 -15.95
CA VAL A 136 5.93 -0.02 -15.81
C VAL A 136 7.23 -0.22 -16.57
N ALA A 137 7.51 0.60 -17.58
CA ALA A 137 8.79 0.57 -18.26
C ALA A 137 9.80 1.41 -17.48
N VAL A 138 10.93 0.79 -17.18
CA VAL A 138 12.12 1.42 -16.59
C VAL A 138 13.20 1.44 -17.65
N ARG A 139 13.59 2.62 -18.10
CA ARG A 139 14.58 2.82 -19.15
C ARG A 139 15.80 3.53 -18.63
N TYR A 140 16.96 3.09 -19.03
CA TYR A 140 18.24 3.73 -18.73
C TYR A 140 19.30 3.34 -19.75
N THR A 141 20.42 4.07 -19.73
CA THR A 141 21.58 3.77 -20.57
C THR A 141 22.79 3.48 -19.71
N VAL A 142 23.48 2.38 -19.97
CA VAL A 142 24.72 1.98 -19.31
C VAL A 142 25.86 2.21 -20.28
N THR A 143 26.89 2.97 -19.87
CA THR A 143 27.98 3.41 -20.75
C THR A 143 28.99 2.31 -21.10
N GLN A 144 29.11 1.29 -20.24
CA GLN A 144 30.03 0.16 -20.42
C GLN A 144 29.30 -1.16 -20.15
N PRO A 145 29.76 -2.29 -20.73
CA PRO A 145 29.27 -3.61 -20.36
C PRO A 145 29.45 -3.84 -18.85
N ALA A 146 28.36 -3.95 -18.12
CA ALA A 146 28.36 -4.06 -16.66
C ALA A 146 27.31 -5.05 -16.19
N ARG A 147 27.52 -5.64 -15.02
CA ARG A 147 26.47 -6.34 -14.31
C ARG A 147 25.54 -5.32 -13.70
N VAL A 148 24.31 -5.30 -14.16
CA VAL A 148 23.30 -4.34 -13.70
C VAL A 148 22.25 -5.06 -12.87
N VAL A 149 21.90 -4.46 -11.73
CA VAL A 149 20.82 -4.93 -10.85
C VAL A 149 19.84 -3.79 -10.65
N THR A 150 18.57 -4.02 -10.98
CA THR A 150 17.50 -3.05 -10.77
C THR A 150 16.61 -3.53 -9.63
N ARG A 151 16.40 -2.65 -8.64
CA ARG A 151 15.57 -2.91 -7.45
C ARG A 151 14.55 -1.79 -7.25
N VAL A 152 13.43 -2.16 -6.65
CA VAL A 152 12.44 -1.20 -6.12
C VAL A 152 12.49 -1.27 -4.60
N LEU A 153 12.80 -0.16 -3.97
CA LEU A 153 12.95 -0.03 -2.52
C LEU A 153 11.86 0.89 -1.98
N GLY A 154 11.25 0.55 -0.85
CA GLY A 154 10.25 1.40 -0.18
C GLY A 154 8.88 0.73 -0.05
N GLY A 155 7.85 1.54 0.23
CA GLY A 155 6.52 1.02 0.56
C GLY A 155 6.47 0.46 1.98
N GLY A 156 5.62 0.97 2.83
CA GLY A 156 5.35 0.75 4.27
C GLY A 156 6.00 -0.39 5.06
N ALA A 157 6.57 -1.40 4.43
CA ALA A 157 7.33 -2.50 5.03
C ALA A 157 8.60 -2.70 4.22
N GLN A 158 9.62 -1.87 4.39
CA GLN A 158 10.99 -1.99 3.82
C GLN A 158 11.13 -3.02 2.66
N THR A 159 10.23 -2.92 1.68
CA THR A 159 10.15 -3.87 0.57
C THR A 159 11.36 -3.61 -0.33
N SER A 160 12.21 -4.62 -0.47
CA SER A 160 13.28 -4.64 -1.47
C SER A 160 12.91 -5.66 -2.54
N LEU A 161 12.39 -5.19 -3.65
CA LEU A 161 12.00 -6.04 -4.77
C LEU A 161 13.07 -5.93 -5.87
N ARG A 162 13.76 -7.04 -6.15
CA ARG A 162 14.66 -7.14 -7.30
C ARG A 162 13.83 -7.38 -8.56
N ILE A 163 13.87 -6.42 -9.50
CA ILE A 163 13.11 -6.51 -10.75
C ILE A 163 13.91 -7.23 -11.82
N ASP A 164 15.21 -6.93 -11.93
CA ASP A 164 16.08 -7.48 -12.96
C ASP A 164 17.55 -7.60 -12.49
N SER A 165 18.30 -8.50 -13.12
CA SER A 165 19.73 -8.65 -12.94
C SER A 165 20.34 -9.28 -14.19
N THR A 166 21.02 -8.46 -14.97
CA THR A 166 21.59 -8.86 -16.25
C THR A 166 22.93 -8.20 -16.49
N VAL A 167 23.69 -8.69 -17.48
CA VAL A 167 24.83 -7.97 -18.02
C VAL A 167 24.33 -7.15 -19.19
N ALA A 168 24.50 -5.85 -19.11
CA ALA A 168 23.97 -4.92 -20.09
C ALA A 168 24.97 -3.81 -20.45
N SER A 169 24.86 -3.28 -21.67
CA SER A 169 25.50 -2.08 -22.15
C SER A 169 24.56 -1.35 -23.12
N GLY A 170 24.70 -0.04 -23.25
CA GLY A 170 23.79 0.78 -24.05
C GLY A 170 22.42 0.93 -23.41
N GLN A 171 21.39 1.05 -24.24
CA GLN A 171 20.02 1.26 -23.78
C GLN A 171 19.42 -0.04 -23.21
N VAL A 172 18.84 0.07 -22.02
CA VAL A 172 18.14 -1.00 -21.33
C VAL A 172 16.70 -0.60 -21.09
N ASN A 173 15.77 -1.53 -21.34
CA ASN A 173 14.35 -1.35 -21.09
C ASN A 173 13.82 -2.55 -20.31
N ILE A 174 13.49 -2.31 -19.05
CA ILE A 174 12.94 -3.33 -18.15
C ILE A 174 11.43 -3.12 -18.04
N ARG A 175 10.69 -4.21 -18.03
CA ARG A 175 9.25 -4.25 -17.85
C ARG A 175 8.92 -4.78 -16.46
N TRP A 176 8.46 -3.89 -15.59
CA TRP A 176 8.07 -4.24 -14.23
C TRP A 176 6.54 -4.26 -14.10
N PRO A 177 5.92 -5.41 -13.74
CA PRO A 177 4.47 -5.53 -13.63
C PRO A 177 3.89 -4.87 -12.36
N ALA A 178 4.69 -4.17 -11.54
CA ALA A 178 4.32 -3.58 -10.26
C ALA A 178 3.65 -4.57 -9.30
N ARG A 179 4.17 -5.82 -9.28
CA ARG A 179 3.70 -6.90 -8.42
C ARG A 179 4.82 -7.49 -7.58
N LEU A 180 4.44 -8.03 -6.44
CA LEU A 180 5.30 -8.83 -5.57
C LEU A 180 5.50 -10.25 -6.17
N ALA A 181 6.44 -11.01 -5.62
CA ALA A 181 6.65 -12.41 -6.00
C ALA A 181 5.42 -13.30 -5.73
N SER A 182 4.55 -12.92 -4.79
CA SER A 182 3.25 -13.56 -4.53
C SER A 182 2.21 -13.34 -5.64
N GLY A 183 2.46 -12.43 -6.59
CA GLY A 183 1.49 -12.01 -7.60
C GLY A 183 0.58 -10.86 -7.16
N ASP A 184 0.63 -10.46 -5.89
CA ASP A 184 -0.14 -9.32 -5.39
C ASP A 184 0.44 -8.00 -5.89
N PRO A 185 -0.39 -6.97 -6.12
CA PRO A 185 0.11 -5.65 -6.45
C PRO A 185 0.94 -5.08 -5.31
N VAL A 186 2.00 -4.33 -5.63
CA VAL A 186 2.78 -3.60 -4.62
C VAL A 186 1.88 -2.62 -3.87
N ALA A 187 2.12 -2.42 -2.57
CA ALA A 187 1.32 -1.51 -1.75
C ALA A 187 1.35 -0.07 -2.28
N ALA A 188 0.33 0.73 -1.98
CA ALA A 188 0.37 2.16 -2.26
C ALA A 188 1.44 2.83 -1.38
N GLY A 189 2.22 3.75 -1.94
CA GLY A 189 3.30 4.43 -1.23
C GLY A 189 4.37 5.00 -2.16
N ASP A 190 5.38 5.57 -1.54
CA ASP A 190 6.55 6.11 -2.24
C ASP A 190 7.65 5.05 -2.29
N TYR A 191 8.24 4.89 -3.46
CA TYR A 191 9.29 3.92 -3.75
C TYR A 191 10.46 4.59 -4.45
N ASN A 192 11.64 3.97 -4.37
CA ASN A 192 12.82 4.33 -5.15
C ASN A 192 13.18 3.18 -6.08
N VAL A 193 13.17 3.44 -7.38
CA VAL A 193 13.76 2.54 -8.37
C VAL A 193 15.26 2.81 -8.36
N VAL A 194 16.04 1.84 -7.92
CA VAL A 194 17.50 1.91 -7.81
C VAL A 194 18.11 1.00 -8.85
N VAL A 195 19.02 1.55 -9.63
CA VAL A 195 19.80 0.82 -10.63
C VAL A 195 21.27 0.87 -10.22
N GLU A 196 21.86 -0.31 -10.04
CA GLU A 196 23.26 -0.48 -9.67
C GLU A 196 24.00 -1.19 -10.80
N ALA A 197 25.10 -0.62 -11.26
CA ALA A 197 25.98 -1.22 -12.27
C ALA A 197 27.37 -1.47 -11.67
N THR A 198 27.91 -2.66 -11.93
CA THR A 198 29.21 -3.08 -11.38
C THR A 198 30.11 -3.63 -12.49
N VAL A 199 31.36 -3.16 -12.55
CA VAL A 199 32.43 -3.67 -13.40
C VAL A 199 33.71 -3.81 -12.56
N GLY A 200 34.14 -5.01 -12.31
CA GLY A 200 35.27 -5.27 -11.42
C GLY A 200 34.99 -4.72 -10.01
N GLN A 201 35.81 -3.74 -9.59
CA GLN A 201 35.63 -3.04 -8.31
C GLN A 201 34.86 -1.72 -8.44
N ASN A 202 34.58 -1.27 -9.65
CA ASN A 202 33.83 -0.03 -9.89
C ASN A 202 32.34 -0.30 -9.76
N ASN A 203 31.67 0.50 -8.94
CA ASN A 203 30.23 0.45 -8.72
C ASN A 203 29.63 1.83 -8.95
N PHE A 204 28.55 1.90 -9.68
CA PHE A 204 27.77 3.10 -9.91
C PHE A 204 26.31 2.83 -9.59
N SER A 205 25.68 3.76 -8.89
CA SER A 205 24.26 3.64 -8.51
C SER A 205 23.52 4.92 -8.82
N THR A 206 22.31 4.80 -9.33
CA THR A 206 21.39 5.91 -9.53
C THR A 206 19.98 5.50 -9.10
N SER A 207 19.15 6.49 -8.76
CA SER A 207 17.78 6.22 -8.33
C SER A 207 16.78 7.22 -8.87
N GLN A 208 15.53 6.78 -9.00
CA GLN A 208 14.38 7.58 -9.35
C GLN A 208 13.25 7.29 -8.36
N ALA A 209 12.79 8.33 -7.66
CA ALA A 209 11.63 8.22 -6.79
C ALA A 209 10.36 8.12 -7.62
N ILE A 210 9.46 7.23 -7.22
CA ILE A 210 8.15 7.01 -7.83
C ILE A 210 7.08 6.94 -6.75
N ARG A 211 5.86 7.29 -7.10
CA ARG A 211 4.68 7.11 -6.25
C ARG A 211 3.74 6.10 -6.87
N VAL A 212 3.37 5.10 -6.08
CA VAL A 212 2.36 4.10 -6.44
C VAL A 212 1.07 4.46 -5.71
N THR A 213 -0.02 4.58 -6.44
CA THR A 213 -1.37 4.79 -5.89
C THR A 213 -2.30 3.72 -6.40
N HIS A 214 -3.22 3.29 -5.54
CA HIS A 214 -4.27 2.34 -5.90
C HIS A 214 -5.57 3.08 -6.17
N GLY A 215 -6.33 2.62 -7.16
CA GLY A 215 -7.73 3.00 -7.30
C GLY A 215 -8.57 2.40 -6.16
N ALA A 216 -9.75 2.96 -5.91
CA ALA A 216 -10.71 2.38 -4.97
C ALA A 216 -11.08 0.97 -5.41
N VAL A 217 -11.05 0.01 -4.48
CA VAL A 217 -11.56 -1.35 -4.69
C VAL A 217 -12.89 -1.45 -4.00
N ASP A 218 -13.95 -1.63 -4.78
CA ASP A 218 -15.28 -1.91 -4.25
C ASP A 218 -15.32 -3.38 -3.75
N THR A 219 -15.28 -3.55 -2.43
CA THR A 219 -15.35 -4.86 -1.78
C THR A 219 -16.75 -5.14 -1.28
N LEU A 220 -17.19 -6.38 -1.45
CA LEU A 220 -18.48 -6.85 -0.95
C LEU A 220 -18.43 -6.93 0.59
N PRO A 221 -19.46 -6.44 1.30
CA PRO A 221 -19.54 -6.56 2.74
C PRO A 221 -19.79 -8.01 3.16
N HIS A 222 -19.26 -8.39 4.32
CA HIS A 222 -19.60 -9.69 4.93
C HIS A 222 -21.07 -9.71 5.36
N LEU A 223 -21.73 -10.84 5.15
CA LEU A 223 -23.12 -11.05 5.57
C LEU A 223 -23.14 -11.36 7.07
N THR A 224 -23.96 -10.64 7.80
CA THR A 224 -24.30 -10.91 9.20
C THR A 224 -25.59 -11.71 9.31
N SER A 225 -26.47 -11.62 8.31
CA SER A 225 -27.73 -12.35 8.19
C SER A 225 -28.06 -12.60 6.73
N LEU A 226 -28.91 -13.59 6.45
CA LEU A 226 -29.46 -13.80 5.11
C LEU A 226 -30.77 -13.03 4.97
N PRO A 227 -31.00 -12.31 3.86
CA PRO A 227 -32.25 -11.61 3.61
C PRO A 227 -33.45 -12.57 3.65
N GLY A 228 -34.47 -12.22 4.42
CA GLY A 228 -35.66 -13.03 4.56
C GLY A 228 -35.59 -14.19 5.59
N TYR A 229 -34.43 -14.35 6.27
CA TYR A 229 -34.25 -15.38 7.29
C TYR A 229 -33.83 -14.73 8.61
N THR A 230 -34.43 -15.20 9.69
CA THR A 230 -34.11 -14.75 11.05
C THR A 230 -33.86 -15.95 11.95
N ASP A 231 -33.02 -15.79 12.95
CA ASP A 231 -32.80 -16.82 13.97
C ASP A 231 -34.16 -17.11 14.70
N LEU A 232 -34.45 -18.38 14.88
CA LEU A 232 -35.62 -18.84 15.64
C LEU A 232 -35.25 -19.02 17.11
N PRO A 233 -36.22 -18.85 18.03
CA PRO A 233 -35.97 -19.07 19.47
C PRO A 233 -35.51 -20.50 19.72
N GLU A 234 -34.37 -20.69 20.38
CA GLU A 234 -33.80 -22.03 20.65
C GLU A 234 -34.54 -22.78 21.77
N THR A 235 -35.43 -22.09 22.46
CA THR A 235 -36.27 -22.67 23.50
C THR A 235 -37.73 -22.44 23.19
N GLU A 236 -38.53 -23.47 23.39
CA GLU A 236 -39.98 -23.41 23.24
C GLU A 236 -40.69 -23.91 24.50
N VAL A 237 -41.83 -23.34 24.76
CA VAL A 237 -42.70 -23.85 25.87
C VAL A 237 -43.61 -24.93 25.27
N PRO A 238 -43.48 -26.18 25.75
CA PRO A 238 -44.30 -27.25 25.19
C PRO A 238 -45.79 -26.95 25.35
N PRO A 239 -46.64 -27.32 24.37
CA PRO A 239 -48.07 -27.06 24.42
C PRO A 239 -48.80 -27.83 25.50
N LYS A 240 -48.16 -28.84 26.07
CA LYS A 240 -48.72 -29.63 27.18
C LYS A 240 -48.80 -28.81 28.46
N SER A 241 -49.96 -28.32 28.75
CA SER A 241 -50.25 -27.61 29.99
C SER A 241 -50.73 -28.63 31.03
N TRP A 242 -50.30 -28.44 32.26
CA TRP A 242 -50.73 -29.21 33.44
C TRP A 242 -52.18 -28.86 33.83
N LYS A 243 -52.80 -27.86 33.22
CA LYS A 243 -54.15 -27.37 33.50
C LYS A 243 -55.22 -28.45 33.47
N PRO A 244 -55.31 -29.34 32.44
CA PRO A 244 -56.34 -30.37 32.42
C PRO A 244 -56.22 -31.34 33.58
N MET A 245 -54.98 -31.72 33.96
CA MET A 245 -54.74 -32.65 35.07
C MET A 245 -54.98 -31.96 36.41
N GLY A 246 -54.59 -30.71 36.55
CA GLY A 246 -54.89 -29.89 37.73
C GLY A 246 -56.37 -29.68 37.93
N LEU A 247 -57.12 -29.38 36.89
CA LEU A 247 -58.61 -29.27 36.92
C LEU A 247 -59.27 -30.61 37.29
N ALA A 248 -58.78 -31.71 36.73
CA ALA A 248 -59.28 -33.05 37.06
C ALA A 248 -59.10 -33.31 38.60
N LEU A 249 -57.97 -33.00 39.16
CA LEU A 249 -57.71 -33.12 40.59
C LEU A 249 -58.59 -32.20 41.43
N VAL A 250 -58.83 -30.97 40.98
CA VAL A 250 -59.73 -30.03 41.66
C VAL A 250 -61.16 -30.62 41.67
N TYR A 251 -61.67 -31.09 40.54
CA TYR A 251 -62.96 -31.68 40.47
C TYR A 251 -63.09 -32.99 41.30
N THR A 252 -62.07 -33.84 41.30
CA THR A 252 -61.99 -35.02 42.14
C THR A 252 -62.00 -34.63 43.64
N GLY A 253 -61.24 -33.61 44.02
CA GLY A 253 -61.25 -33.13 45.39
C GLY A 253 -62.58 -32.56 45.87
N ILE A 254 -63.28 -31.83 44.97
CA ILE A 254 -64.63 -31.33 45.22
C ILE A 254 -65.62 -32.53 45.38
N ALA A 255 -65.50 -33.51 44.54
CA ALA A 255 -66.33 -34.68 44.64
C ALA A 255 -66.13 -35.47 45.96
N LEU A 256 -64.81 -35.65 46.37
CA LEU A 256 -64.46 -36.32 47.62
C LEU A 256 -64.98 -35.52 48.81
N ALA A 257 -64.80 -34.21 48.83
CA ALA A 257 -65.32 -33.38 49.89
C ALA A 257 -66.86 -33.36 49.93
N GLY A 258 -67.48 -33.34 48.77
CA GLY A 258 -68.95 -33.38 48.65
C GLY A 258 -69.53 -34.69 49.10
N THR A 259 -69.00 -35.84 48.68
CA THR A 259 -69.43 -37.15 49.09
C THR A 259 -69.26 -37.38 50.59
N SER A 260 -68.19 -36.88 51.19
CA SER A 260 -67.98 -36.94 52.65
C SER A 260 -68.98 -36.09 53.44
N ALA A 261 -69.46 -34.98 52.85
CA ALA A 261 -70.49 -34.15 53.43
C ALA A 261 -71.87 -34.79 53.34
N PHE A 262 -72.18 -35.50 52.27
CA PHE A 262 -73.50 -36.21 52.10
C PHE A 262 -73.54 -37.52 52.87
N SER A 263 -72.46 -38.21 53.12
CA SER A 263 -72.38 -39.46 53.83
C SER A 263 -72.27 -39.27 55.40
N SER A 264 -72.19 -38.04 55.86
CA SER A 264 -72.01 -37.67 57.22
C SER A 264 -73.19 -38.00 58.19
N GLY A 265 -74.31 -38.42 57.62
CA GLY A 265 -75.47 -38.87 58.41
C GLY A 265 -75.30 -40.24 59.09
N ASP A 266 -74.45 -41.12 58.53
CA ASP A 266 -74.30 -42.51 58.99
C ASP A 266 -72.91 -42.83 59.52
N LEU A 267 -71.92 -42.07 59.22
CA LEU A 267 -70.50 -42.34 59.49
C LEU A 267 -69.87 -41.25 60.43
N GLY A 268 -70.15 -41.18 61.63
CA GLY A 268 -69.62 -40.35 62.68
C GLY A 268 -68.68 -39.11 62.27
N LYS A 269 -68.59 -38.15 63.17
CA LYS A 269 -67.88 -36.84 62.92
C LYS A 269 -66.36 -36.96 62.51
N THR A 270 -65.71 -38.09 62.66
CA THR A 270 -64.32 -38.38 62.29
C THR A 270 -64.21 -38.55 60.72
N SER A 271 -65.11 -39.17 60.08
CA SER A 271 -65.09 -39.38 58.63
C SER A 271 -65.27 -38.06 57.81
N LEU A 272 -66.05 -37.15 58.38
CA LEU A 272 -66.28 -35.82 57.76
C LEU A 272 -65.02 -34.97 57.81
N ARG A 273 -64.28 -35.04 58.89
CA ARG A 273 -63.00 -34.31 59.03
C ARG A 273 -61.90 -34.88 58.17
N GLU A 274 -61.77 -36.19 58.08
CA GLU A 274 -60.80 -36.85 57.26
C GLU A 274 -61.08 -36.67 55.74
N GLY A 275 -62.32 -36.86 55.31
CA GLY A 275 -62.77 -36.69 53.93
C GLY A 275 -62.60 -35.21 53.45
N SER A 276 -62.90 -34.25 54.32
CA SER A 276 -62.68 -32.81 53.99
C SER A 276 -61.23 -32.43 53.96
N MET A 277 -60.37 -33.00 54.81
CA MET A 277 -58.93 -32.75 54.75
C MET A 277 -58.32 -33.36 53.49
N ILE A 278 -58.69 -34.60 53.10
CA ILE A 278 -58.18 -35.25 51.91
C ILE A 278 -58.69 -34.52 50.67
N GLY A 279 -59.97 -34.21 50.60
CA GLY A 279 -60.57 -33.46 49.51
C GLY A 279 -59.94 -32.05 49.36
N GLY A 280 -59.77 -31.33 50.47
CA GLY A 280 -59.06 -30.03 50.48
C GLY A 280 -57.61 -30.10 50.03
N GLY A 281 -56.89 -31.15 50.44
CA GLY A 281 -55.53 -31.41 50.00
C GLY A 281 -55.40 -31.67 48.46
N VAL A 282 -56.36 -32.47 47.93
CA VAL A 282 -56.43 -32.76 46.49
C VAL A 282 -56.82 -31.52 45.68
N ILE A 283 -57.76 -30.69 46.17
CA ILE A 283 -58.11 -29.41 45.53
C ILE A 283 -56.90 -28.49 45.51
N LEU A 284 -56.18 -28.35 46.63
CA LEU A 284 -55.02 -27.49 46.69
C LEU A 284 -53.91 -27.98 45.75
N ALA A 285 -53.62 -29.26 45.72
CA ALA A 285 -52.67 -29.87 44.82
C ALA A 285 -53.06 -29.65 43.36
N GLY A 286 -54.33 -29.81 43.00
CA GLY A 286 -54.88 -29.57 41.68
C GLY A 286 -54.75 -28.10 41.26
N PHE A 287 -55.04 -27.18 42.22
CA PHE A 287 -54.89 -25.74 41.96
C PHE A 287 -53.40 -25.33 41.73
N ILE A 288 -52.49 -25.82 42.54
CA ILE A 288 -51.04 -25.60 42.35
C ILE A 288 -50.60 -26.14 40.98
N MET A 289 -51.13 -27.30 40.56
CA MET A 289 -50.80 -27.88 39.28
C MET A 289 -51.34 -27.10 38.10
N THR A 290 -52.50 -26.44 38.20
CA THR A 290 -53.03 -25.55 37.16
C THR A 290 -52.18 -24.26 36.99
N LEU A 291 -51.54 -23.81 38.04
CA LEU A 291 -50.68 -22.65 38.04
C LEU A 291 -49.25 -22.95 37.56
N ARG A 292 -48.83 -24.20 37.53
CA ARG A 292 -47.51 -24.60 37.15
C ARG A 292 -47.29 -24.38 35.63
N LYS A 293 -46.42 -23.47 35.29
CA LYS A 293 -45.98 -23.26 33.90
C LYS A 293 -45.06 -24.43 33.50
N PRO A 294 -45.21 -25.01 32.30
CA PRO A 294 -44.27 -26.01 31.83
C PRO A 294 -42.88 -25.38 31.68
N ALA A 295 -41.85 -26.12 32.01
CA ALA A 295 -40.45 -25.65 31.84
C ALA A 295 -40.17 -25.54 30.36
N PRO A 296 -39.44 -24.46 29.96
CA PRO A 296 -39.00 -24.32 28.56
C PRO A 296 -38.09 -25.49 28.20
N GLN A 297 -38.29 -26.04 27.04
CA GLN A 297 -37.49 -27.14 26.48
C GLN A 297 -36.72 -26.63 25.24
N THR A 298 -35.59 -27.27 24.94
CA THR A 298 -34.82 -26.96 23.75
C THR A 298 -35.62 -27.33 22.48
N ALA A 299 -35.88 -26.34 21.66
CA ALA A 299 -36.53 -26.49 20.36
C ALA A 299 -35.51 -27.04 19.33
N ARG A 300 -35.31 -28.36 19.31
CA ARG A 300 -34.30 -29.03 18.48
C ARG A 300 -34.40 -28.66 17.00
N GLY A 301 -35.60 -28.47 16.48
CA GLY A 301 -35.85 -28.05 15.10
C GLY A 301 -35.29 -26.64 14.84
N ASN A 302 -35.55 -25.72 15.78
CA ASN A 302 -35.07 -24.34 15.66
C ASN A 302 -33.53 -24.26 15.83
N VAL A 303 -32.98 -25.05 16.72
CA VAL A 303 -31.48 -25.12 16.88
C VAL A 303 -30.86 -25.64 15.59
N LEU A 304 -31.36 -26.71 15.00
CA LEU A 304 -30.89 -27.24 13.73
C LEU A 304 -31.02 -26.20 12.61
N TYR A 305 -32.19 -25.55 12.52
CA TYR A 305 -32.43 -24.49 11.54
C TYR A 305 -31.40 -23.34 11.70
N ASN A 306 -31.20 -22.86 12.91
CA ASN A 306 -30.20 -21.80 13.18
C ASN A 306 -28.78 -22.25 12.84
N GLN A 307 -28.42 -23.51 13.10
CA GLN A 307 -27.11 -24.06 12.72
C GLN A 307 -26.95 -24.08 11.20
N LEU A 308 -27.93 -24.56 10.45
CA LEU A 308 -27.91 -24.57 8.99
C LEU A 308 -27.83 -23.15 8.42
N LEU A 309 -28.54 -22.19 9.00
CA LEU A 309 -28.51 -20.80 8.61
C LEU A 309 -27.12 -20.20 8.80
N ARG A 310 -26.48 -20.41 9.95
CA ARG A 310 -25.12 -19.97 10.26
C ARG A 310 -24.10 -20.62 9.31
N GLU A 311 -24.26 -21.88 8.98
CA GLU A 311 -23.40 -22.57 8.02
C GLU A 311 -23.53 -21.96 6.61
N GLN A 312 -24.74 -21.66 6.15
CA GLN A 312 -24.94 -20.97 4.87
C GLN A 312 -24.37 -19.60 4.83
N ILE A 313 -24.49 -18.80 5.92
CA ILE A 313 -23.84 -17.47 6.04
C ILE A 313 -22.32 -17.61 5.97
N SER A 314 -21.76 -18.61 6.66
CA SER A 314 -20.32 -18.87 6.63
C SER A 314 -19.81 -19.24 5.24
N ARG A 315 -20.52 -20.12 4.52
CA ARG A 315 -20.18 -20.48 3.14
C ARG A 315 -20.22 -19.27 2.21
N ARG A 316 -21.27 -18.44 2.31
CA ARG A 316 -21.39 -17.21 1.53
C ARG A 316 -20.29 -16.21 1.86
N ASN A 317 -19.92 -16.07 3.12
CA ASN A 317 -18.81 -15.20 3.52
C ASN A 317 -17.47 -15.70 2.98
N THR A 318 -17.27 -17.00 2.85
CA THR A 318 -16.08 -17.58 2.21
C THR A 318 -16.03 -17.22 0.72
N GLU A 319 -17.15 -17.32 0.00
CA GLU A 319 -17.26 -16.91 -1.39
C GLU A 319 -16.99 -15.41 -1.56
N ILE A 320 -17.57 -14.56 -0.69
CA ILE A 320 -17.31 -13.11 -0.65
C ILE A 320 -15.84 -12.81 -0.41
N ALA A 321 -15.20 -13.53 0.50
CA ALA A 321 -13.78 -13.35 0.79
C ALA A 321 -12.90 -13.69 -0.43
N GLN A 322 -13.22 -14.77 -1.14
CA GLN A 322 -12.54 -15.14 -2.39
C GLN A 322 -12.74 -14.09 -3.48
N GLU A 323 -13.97 -13.62 -3.66
CA GLU A 323 -14.28 -12.57 -4.64
C GLU A 323 -13.57 -11.24 -4.28
N ASN A 324 -13.57 -10.84 -3.02
CA ASN A 324 -12.85 -9.66 -2.56
C ASN A 324 -11.33 -9.79 -2.80
N THR A 325 -10.78 -10.98 -2.66
CA THR A 325 -9.37 -11.24 -2.98
C THR A 325 -9.11 -11.05 -4.48
N ARG A 326 -9.98 -11.57 -5.34
CA ARG A 326 -9.91 -11.35 -6.80
C ARG A 326 -9.99 -9.86 -7.16
N ARG A 327 -10.95 -9.13 -6.56
CA ARG A 327 -11.12 -7.68 -6.79
C ARG A 327 -9.89 -6.90 -6.36
N ARG A 328 -9.25 -7.25 -5.25
CA ARG A 328 -8.00 -6.63 -4.80
C ARG A 328 -6.83 -6.91 -5.76
N GLN A 329 -6.76 -8.09 -6.34
CA GLN A 329 -5.75 -8.43 -7.34
C GLN A 329 -5.94 -7.68 -8.66
N GLN A 330 -7.16 -7.24 -8.96
CA GLN A 330 -7.53 -6.47 -10.14
C GLN A 330 -7.56 -4.96 -9.91
N VAL A 331 -6.94 -4.49 -8.82
CA VAL A 331 -6.93 -3.06 -8.49
C VAL A 331 -6.31 -2.23 -9.60
N ALA A 332 -6.86 -1.06 -9.83
CA ALA A 332 -6.24 -0.07 -10.69
C ALA A 332 -4.97 0.47 -10.02
N LEU A 333 -3.84 0.36 -10.71
CA LEU A 333 -2.55 0.86 -10.27
C LEU A 333 -2.17 2.09 -11.09
N ARG A 334 -1.71 3.12 -10.41
CA ARG A 334 -1.10 4.27 -11.04
C ARG A 334 0.30 4.47 -10.47
N VAL A 335 1.29 4.47 -11.35
CA VAL A 335 2.69 4.74 -11.02
C VAL A 335 3.08 6.08 -11.64
N VAL A 336 3.62 6.98 -10.84
CA VAL A 336 4.03 8.32 -11.30
C VAL A 336 5.45 8.57 -10.81
N PRO A 337 6.40 8.90 -11.71
CA PRO A 337 7.72 9.34 -11.30
C PRO A 337 7.63 10.67 -10.55
N LEU A 338 8.34 10.78 -9.43
CA LEU A 338 8.47 12.02 -8.70
C LEU A 338 9.63 12.84 -9.28
N PRO A 339 9.55 14.19 -9.24
CA PRO A 339 10.66 15.02 -9.67
C PRO A 339 11.91 14.64 -8.87
N ARG A 340 13.04 14.50 -9.54
CA ARG A 340 14.32 14.30 -8.86
C ARG A 340 14.55 15.50 -7.98
N ALA A 341 14.72 15.29 -6.67
CA ALA A 341 15.26 16.32 -5.80
C ALA A 341 16.62 16.71 -6.41
N GLY A 342 16.72 17.97 -6.87
CA GLY A 342 17.89 18.46 -7.58
C GLY A 342 19.14 18.04 -6.84
N GLY A 343 20.03 17.35 -7.52
CA GLY A 343 21.26 16.81 -6.96
C GLY A 343 22.17 17.94 -6.46
N GLY A 344 21.93 18.31 -5.21
CA GLY A 344 22.81 19.13 -4.41
C GLY A 344 23.44 18.21 -3.36
N ARG A 345 24.57 17.63 -3.68
CA ARG A 345 25.54 17.14 -2.71
C ARG A 345 26.93 17.41 -3.25
#